data_1a6adf84c0754417abc8c0f868c255b9
#
_entry.id   1a6adf84c0754417abc8c0f868c255b9
#
_cell.length_a   1.000
_cell.length_b   1.000
_cell.length_c   1.000
_cell.angle_alpha   90.00
_cell.angle_beta   90.00
_cell.angle_gamma   90.00
#
_symmetry.space_group_name_H-M   'P 1'
#
loop_
_entity.id
_entity.type
_entity.pdbx_description
1 polymer ?
#
loop_
_entity_poly.entity_id
_entity_poly.type
_entity_poly.pdbx_seq_one_letter_code
_entity_poly.pdbx_strand_id
1 'polypeptide(L)'
;MFDNNLTGNTYEAFLRNELPGLVEDILLMIRSQMYFQHDGAPPHYTRHVREYLNESFPNHWLGHGGPVAWPQRSPDLTPLDYYVWGHMKTLVYETKVDSRAALRHHISAAAEHIRNHPNNIASATKSLLMHAENCTATGGGHFEQSL
;
A
#
# COMPACT_ATOMS: atom_id res chain seq x y z
N MET A 1 2.02 1.03 -15.05
CA MET A 1 1.61 -0.39 -14.88
C MET A 1 2.77 -1.25 -15.36
N PHE A 2 3.19 -2.20 -14.56
CA PHE A 2 4.30 -3.09 -14.94
C PHE A 2 3.85 -4.05 -16.05
N ASP A 3 4.65 -4.18 -17.09
CA ASP A 3 4.31 -5.06 -18.22
C ASP A 3 4.59 -6.55 -17.93
N ASN A 4 5.41 -6.82 -16.92
CA ASN A 4 5.81 -8.14 -16.45
C ASN A 4 5.51 -8.31 -14.95
N ASN A 5 5.79 -9.51 -14.43
CA ASN A 5 5.70 -9.77 -13.00
C ASN A 5 6.61 -8.81 -12.21
N LEU A 6 6.12 -8.34 -11.08
CA LEU A 6 6.89 -7.49 -10.17
C LEU A 6 8.08 -8.28 -9.62
N THR A 7 9.28 -7.78 -9.84
CA THR A 7 10.54 -8.28 -9.27
C THR A 7 11.14 -7.25 -8.33
N GLY A 8 12.10 -7.63 -7.49
CA GLY A 8 12.80 -6.68 -6.63
C GLY A 8 13.48 -5.55 -7.40
N ASN A 9 14.06 -5.85 -8.56
CA ASN A 9 14.72 -4.85 -9.39
C ASN A 9 13.72 -3.86 -10.01
N THR A 10 12.58 -4.35 -10.52
CA THR A 10 11.53 -3.48 -11.09
C THR A 10 10.85 -2.65 -9.99
N TYR A 11 10.72 -3.20 -8.79
CA TYR A 11 10.17 -2.48 -7.66
C TYR A 11 11.14 -1.39 -7.14
N GLU A 12 12.41 -1.71 -7.02
CA GLU A 12 13.45 -0.73 -6.65
C GLU A 12 13.54 0.41 -7.68
N ALA A 13 13.51 0.08 -8.97
CA ALA A 13 13.48 1.09 -10.03
C ALA A 13 12.25 2.01 -9.94
N PHE A 14 11.08 1.46 -9.61
CA PHE A 14 9.88 2.25 -9.34
C PHE A 14 10.08 3.19 -8.14
N LEU A 15 10.61 2.67 -7.03
CA LEU A 15 10.84 3.48 -5.83
C LEU A 15 11.81 4.63 -6.09
N ARG A 16 12.88 4.41 -6.88
CA ARG A 16 13.86 5.45 -7.20
C ARG A 16 13.35 6.50 -8.18
N ASN A 17 12.59 6.08 -9.19
CA ASN A 17 12.26 6.94 -10.31
C ASN A 17 10.88 7.60 -10.17
N GLU A 18 9.91 6.90 -9.58
CA GLU A 18 8.51 7.35 -9.54
C GLU A 18 8.11 7.89 -8.16
N LEU A 19 8.54 7.23 -7.08
CA LEU A 19 8.11 7.61 -5.73
C LEU A 19 8.43 9.07 -5.36
N PRO A 20 9.62 9.63 -5.69
CA PRO A 20 9.91 11.02 -5.38
C PRO A 20 8.90 11.99 -6.00
N GLY A 21 8.50 11.77 -7.27
CA GLY A 21 7.49 12.58 -7.95
C GLY A 21 6.09 12.42 -7.34
N LEU A 22 5.75 11.22 -6.84
CA LEU A 22 4.45 10.98 -6.20
C LEU A 22 4.27 11.70 -4.87
N VAL A 23 5.36 12.10 -4.21
CA VAL A 23 5.35 12.77 -2.91
C VAL A 23 5.86 14.22 -2.97
N GLU A 24 6.17 14.75 -4.16
CA GLU A 24 6.77 16.07 -4.29
C GLU A 24 5.86 17.21 -3.81
N ASP A 25 4.54 17.08 -4.00
CA ASP A 25 3.54 18.07 -3.56
C ASP A 25 3.31 18.05 -2.04
N ILE A 26 3.85 17.07 -1.32
CA ILE A 26 3.73 16.98 0.14
C ILE A 26 4.75 17.95 0.77
N LEU A 27 4.28 18.81 1.66
CA LEU A 27 5.14 19.73 2.41
C LEU A 27 6.32 19.00 3.05
N LEU A 28 7.53 19.54 2.90
CA LEU A 28 8.76 18.90 3.38
C LEU A 28 8.70 18.51 4.87
N MET A 29 8.08 19.36 5.70
CA MET A 29 7.89 19.09 7.12
C MET A 29 7.02 17.84 7.39
N ILE A 30 5.99 17.61 6.58
CA ILE A 30 5.15 16.41 6.66
C ILE A 30 5.92 15.22 6.11
N ARG A 31 6.55 15.39 4.94
CA ARG A 31 7.31 14.34 4.27
C ARG A 31 8.45 13.79 5.13
N SER A 32 9.13 14.64 5.90
CA SER A 32 10.20 14.20 6.82
C SER A 32 9.71 13.35 8.00
N GLN A 33 8.42 13.35 8.29
CA GLN A 33 7.79 12.57 9.36
C GLN A 33 7.01 11.34 8.82
N MET A 34 6.91 11.19 7.50
CA MET A 34 6.18 10.07 6.89
C MET A 34 6.88 8.75 7.15
N TYR A 35 6.07 7.73 7.42
CA TYR A 35 6.50 6.35 7.41
C TYR A 35 6.13 5.69 6.08
N PHE A 36 7.09 5.04 5.45
CA PHE A 36 6.83 4.20 4.29
C PHE A 36 6.48 2.78 4.76
N GLN A 37 5.33 2.28 4.35
CA GLN A 37 4.86 0.95 4.72
C GLN A 37 4.74 0.07 3.47
N HIS A 38 5.23 -1.15 3.55
CA HIS A 38 4.93 -2.20 2.59
C HIS A 38 4.80 -3.57 3.27
N ASP A 39 4.13 -4.49 2.60
CA ASP A 39 3.93 -5.85 3.07
C ASP A 39 5.19 -6.72 2.91
N GLY A 40 5.07 -8.01 3.27
CA GLY A 40 6.15 -8.98 3.16
C GLY A 40 6.25 -9.69 1.81
N ALA A 41 5.72 -9.14 0.71
CA ALA A 41 5.86 -9.75 -0.62
C ALA A 41 7.34 -9.85 -1.04
N PRO A 42 7.78 -10.96 -1.67
CA PRO A 42 9.18 -11.17 -2.01
C PRO A 42 9.88 -10.01 -2.74
N PRO A 43 9.25 -9.29 -3.69
CA PRO A 43 9.88 -8.13 -4.32
C PRO A 43 10.19 -6.98 -3.35
N HIS A 44 9.41 -6.85 -2.27
CA HIS A 44 9.46 -5.70 -1.36
C HIS A 44 10.63 -5.75 -0.38
N TYR A 45 11.20 -6.93 -0.10
CA TYR A 45 12.30 -7.05 0.89
C TYR A 45 13.63 -7.52 0.31
N THR A 46 13.82 -7.40 -1.01
CA THR A 46 15.13 -7.64 -1.61
C THR A 46 16.18 -6.69 -1.03
N ARG A 47 17.45 -7.08 -1.11
CA ARG A 47 18.57 -6.29 -0.57
C ARG A 47 18.53 -4.84 -1.08
N HIS A 48 18.39 -4.66 -2.39
CA HIS A 48 18.41 -3.33 -3.04
C HIS A 48 17.24 -2.44 -2.58
N VAL A 49 16.06 -3.01 -2.44
CA VAL A 49 14.87 -2.28 -1.93
C VAL A 49 15.11 -1.81 -0.50
N ARG A 50 15.64 -2.67 0.37
CA ARG A 50 15.94 -2.29 1.76
C ARG A 50 17.02 -1.23 1.86
N GLU A 51 18.07 -1.33 1.04
CA GLU A 51 19.13 -0.31 0.97
C GLU A 51 18.53 1.04 0.57
N TYR A 52 17.71 1.09 -0.48
CA TYR A 52 16.99 2.30 -0.89
C TYR A 52 16.12 2.88 0.23
N LEU A 53 15.33 2.04 0.90
CA LEU A 53 14.43 2.51 1.96
C LEU A 53 15.21 3.02 3.19
N ASN A 54 16.33 2.42 3.53
CA ASN A 54 17.22 2.91 4.60
C ASN A 54 17.84 4.28 4.26
N GLU A 55 18.14 4.52 2.99
CA GLU A 55 18.65 5.82 2.51
C GLU A 55 17.56 6.89 2.46
N SER A 56 16.38 6.55 1.93
CA SER A 56 15.30 7.51 1.65
C SER A 56 14.38 7.76 2.84
N PHE A 57 14.21 6.78 3.72
CA PHE A 57 13.36 6.80 4.91
C PHE A 57 14.11 6.29 6.14
N PRO A 58 15.22 6.92 6.57
CA PRO A 58 16.04 6.42 7.67
C PRO A 58 15.23 6.30 8.96
N ASN A 59 15.06 5.07 9.46
CA ASN A 59 14.22 4.71 10.62
C ASN A 59 12.71 4.98 10.46
N HIS A 60 12.24 5.34 9.25
CA HIS A 60 10.86 5.69 8.97
C HIS A 60 10.23 4.77 7.93
N TRP A 61 10.49 3.47 7.99
CA TRP A 61 9.77 2.51 7.18
C TRP A 61 9.45 1.22 7.93
N LEU A 62 8.30 0.63 7.57
CA LEU A 62 7.77 -0.60 8.12
C LEU A 62 7.76 -1.66 7.01
N GLY A 63 8.34 -2.83 7.30
CA GLY A 63 8.37 -3.92 6.33
C GLY A 63 9.27 -5.08 6.79
N HIS A 64 9.34 -6.11 5.98
CA HIS A 64 10.22 -7.26 6.27
C HIS A 64 11.69 -6.84 6.23
N GLY A 65 12.37 -6.92 7.37
CA GLY A 65 13.77 -6.51 7.53
C GLY A 65 13.98 -5.01 7.65
N GLY A 66 12.91 -4.26 7.92
CA GLY A 66 12.95 -2.84 8.25
C GLY A 66 13.23 -2.55 9.72
N PRO A 67 13.46 -1.26 10.06
CA PRO A 67 13.63 -0.82 11.44
C PRO A 67 12.41 -1.12 12.30
N VAL A 68 11.21 -1.07 11.70
CA VAL A 68 9.97 -1.54 12.33
C VAL A 68 9.50 -2.79 11.56
N ALA A 69 9.49 -3.92 12.24
CA ALA A 69 9.08 -5.19 11.66
C ALA A 69 7.59 -5.17 11.32
N TRP A 70 7.24 -5.51 10.07
CA TRP A 70 5.86 -5.69 9.68
C TRP A 70 5.40 -7.11 10.04
N PRO A 71 4.24 -7.26 10.71
CA PRO A 71 3.68 -8.58 11.00
C PRO A 71 3.35 -9.30 9.69
N GLN A 72 3.83 -10.52 9.55
CA GLN A 72 3.56 -11.30 8.35
C GLN A 72 2.07 -11.67 8.26
N ARG A 73 1.50 -11.63 7.05
CA ARG A 73 0.10 -12.00 6.78
C ARG A 73 -0.91 -11.17 7.56
N SER A 74 -0.73 -9.86 7.60
CA SER A 74 -1.62 -8.92 8.28
C SER A 74 -2.28 -7.94 7.29
N PRO A 75 -3.14 -8.43 6.38
CA PRO A 75 -3.87 -7.56 5.45
C PRO A 75 -4.78 -6.57 6.19
N ASP A 76 -5.27 -6.95 7.37
CA ASP A 76 -6.13 -6.13 8.22
C ASP A 76 -5.45 -4.86 8.73
N LEU A 77 -4.12 -4.81 8.68
CA LEU A 77 -3.32 -3.65 9.08
C LEU A 77 -2.87 -2.79 7.89
N THR A 78 -3.21 -3.16 6.67
CA THR A 78 -2.83 -2.43 5.46
C THR A 78 -4.05 -1.76 4.82
N PRO A 79 -4.19 -0.42 4.86
CA PRO A 79 -5.31 0.28 4.22
C PRO A 79 -5.49 -0.06 2.73
N LEU A 80 -4.42 -0.42 2.05
CA LEU A 80 -4.46 -0.91 0.68
C LEU A 80 -5.26 -2.23 0.57
N ASP A 81 -5.09 -3.16 1.51
CA ASP A 81 -5.71 -4.47 1.46
C ASP A 81 -7.16 -4.44 1.95
N TYR A 82 -7.42 -3.91 3.13
CA TYR A 82 -8.77 -3.93 3.70
C TYR A 82 -9.72 -2.91 3.07
N TYR A 83 -9.21 -1.88 2.36
CA TYR A 83 -10.05 -0.87 1.72
C TYR A 83 -9.79 -0.74 0.22
N VAL A 84 -8.59 -0.28 -0.19
CA VAL A 84 -8.35 0.19 -1.58
C VAL A 84 -8.55 -0.92 -2.61
N TRP A 85 -7.97 -2.09 -2.39
CA TRP A 85 -8.08 -3.21 -3.33
C TRP A 85 -9.50 -3.78 -3.43
N GLY A 86 -10.21 -3.89 -2.30
CA GLY A 86 -11.60 -4.32 -2.28
C GLY A 86 -12.50 -3.36 -3.06
N HIS A 87 -12.39 -2.07 -2.76
CA HIS A 87 -13.17 -1.02 -3.42
C HIS A 87 -12.81 -0.90 -4.91
N MET A 88 -11.52 -0.95 -5.24
CA MET A 88 -11.08 -0.95 -6.64
C MET A 88 -11.63 -2.13 -7.42
N LYS A 89 -11.62 -3.35 -6.86
CA LYS A 89 -12.22 -4.53 -7.51
C LYS A 89 -13.71 -4.32 -7.77
N THR A 90 -14.46 -3.81 -6.81
CA THR A 90 -15.89 -3.52 -6.99
C THR A 90 -16.11 -2.60 -8.18
N LEU A 91 -15.38 -1.48 -8.26
CA LEU A 91 -15.50 -0.52 -9.35
C LEU A 91 -15.07 -1.11 -10.70
N VAL A 92 -13.98 -1.87 -10.75
CA VAL A 92 -13.45 -2.46 -11.99
C VAL A 92 -14.42 -3.48 -12.59
N TYR A 93 -15.09 -4.27 -11.75
CA TYR A 93 -15.98 -5.36 -12.17
C TYR A 93 -17.47 -5.01 -12.09
N GLU A 94 -17.81 -3.74 -11.85
CA GLU A 94 -19.20 -3.25 -11.92
C GLU A 94 -19.81 -3.49 -13.31
N THR A 95 -18.98 -3.42 -14.34
CA THR A 95 -19.34 -3.77 -15.71
C THR A 95 -18.43 -4.89 -16.23
N LYS A 96 -18.95 -5.62 -17.24
CA LYS A 96 -18.21 -6.76 -17.82
C LYS A 96 -16.88 -6.31 -18.41
N VAL A 97 -15.81 -7.00 -18.02
CA VAL A 97 -14.46 -6.83 -18.58
C VAL A 97 -14.21 -7.93 -19.60
N ASP A 98 -14.17 -7.58 -20.87
CA ASP A 98 -14.06 -8.53 -21.99
C ASP A 98 -12.70 -8.51 -22.70
N SER A 99 -11.83 -7.58 -22.36
CA SER A 99 -10.50 -7.46 -22.94
C SER A 99 -9.47 -6.89 -21.96
N ARG A 100 -8.17 -7.12 -22.24
CA ARG A 100 -7.08 -6.53 -21.46
C ARG A 100 -7.08 -5.00 -21.55
N ALA A 101 -7.48 -4.44 -22.67
CA ALA A 101 -7.60 -3.00 -22.86
C ALA A 101 -8.74 -2.42 -22.00
N ALA A 102 -9.91 -3.07 -22.00
CA ALA A 102 -11.02 -2.71 -21.12
C ALA A 102 -10.62 -2.79 -19.64
N LEU A 103 -9.92 -3.86 -19.23
CA LEU A 103 -9.42 -4.00 -17.87
C LEU A 103 -8.52 -2.83 -17.46
N ARG A 104 -7.55 -2.45 -18.30
CA ARG A 104 -6.68 -1.29 -18.05
C ARG A 104 -7.48 0.00 -17.91
N HIS A 105 -8.46 0.22 -18.77
CA HIS A 105 -9.33 1.40 -18.72
C HIS A 105 -10.13 1.43 -17.41
N HIS A 106 -10.78 0.32 -17.03
CA HIS A 106 -11.54 0.22 -15.77
C HIS A 106 -10.65 0.44 -14.54
N ILE A 107 -9.43 -0.10 -14.52
CA ILE A 107 -8.48 0.12 -13.41
C ILE A 107 -8.11 1.62 -13.31
N SER A 108 -7.85 2.28 -14.45
CA SER A 108 -7.51 3.71 -14.44
C SER A 108 -8.69 4.57 -13.96
N ALA A 109 -9.90 4.27 -14.44
CA ALA A 109 -11.11 4.96 -14.01
C ALA A 109 -11.42 4.75 -12.52
N ALA A 110 -11.26 3.51 -12.03
CA ALA A 110 -11.43 3.20 -10.61
C ALA A 110 -10.39 3.93 -9.73
N ALA A 111 -9.13 3.99 -10.17
CA ALA A 111 -8.09 4.72 -9.46
C ALA A 111 -8.39 6.23 -9.39
N GLU A 112 -8.88 6.81 -10.48
CA GLU A 112 -9.32 8.21 -10.52
C GLU A 112 -10.52 8.44 -9.62
N HIS A 113 -11.52 7.55 -9.64
CA HIS A 113 -12.65 7.61 -8.73
C HIS A 113 -12.22 7.63 -7.27
N ILE A 114 -11.34 6.70 -6.86
CA ILE A 114 -10.83 6.62 -5.48
C ILE A 114 -10.06 7.90 -5.11
N ARG A 115 -9.23 8.43 -6.02
CA ARG A 115 -8.48 9.68 -5.81
C ARG A 115 -9.40 10.88 -5.58
N ASN A 116 -10.52 10.94 -6.29
CA ASN A 116 -11.50 12.03 -6.19
C ASN A 116 -12.39 11.93 -4.94
N HIS A 117 -12.25 10.85 -4.14
CA HIS A 117 -12.97 10.64 -2.88
C HIS A 117 -12.01 10.50 -1.68
N PRO A 118 -11.18 11.52 -1.38
CA PRO A 118 -10.15 11.45 -0.35
C PRO A 118 -10.68 11.20 1.06
N ASN A 119 -11.93 11.59 1.33
CA ASN A 119 -12.57 11.35 2.63
C ASN A 119 -12.71 9.86 2.95
N ASN A 120 -12.94 9.02 1.94
CA ASN A 120 -13.05 7.57 2.12
C ASN A 120 -11.68 6.97 2.48
N ILE A 121 -10.61 7.44 1.83
CA ILE A 121 -9.23 7.04 2.16
C ILE A 121 -8.87 7.50 3.58
N ALA A 122 -9.20 8.74 3.94
CA ALA A 122 -8.95 9.27 5.27
C ALA A 122 -9.70 8.48 6.35
N SER A 123 -10.95 8.08 6.09
CA SER A 123 -11.72 7.24 6.99
C SER A 123 -11.09 5.86 7.15
N ALA A 124 -10.71 5.21 6.05
CA ALA A 124 -10.01 3.93 6.07
C ALA A 124 -8.69 4.01 6.85
N THR A 125 -7.89 5.07 6.63
CA THR A 125 -6.64 5.26 7.35
C THR A 125 -6.86 5.47 8.86
N LYS A 126 -7.93 6.17 9.25
CA LYS A 126 -8.28 6.34 10.68
C LYS A 126 -8.68 5.02 11.34
N SER A 127 -9.26 4.09 10.62
CA SER A 127 -9.63 2.77 11.17
C SER A 127 -8.42 1.89 11.47
N LEU A 128 -7.23 2.23 10.96
CA LEU A 128 -6.00 1.47 11.22
C LEU A 128 -5.69 1.35 12.72
N LEU A 129 -5.92 2.41 13.49
CA LEU A 129 -5.69 2.37 14.93
C LEU A 129 -6.61 1.35 15.61
N MET A 130 -7.90 1.37 15.26
CA MET A 130 -8.88 0.39 15.76
C MET A 130 -8.52 -1.04 15.35
N HIS A 131 -8.05 -1.24 14.11
CA HIS A 131 -7.57 -2.54 13.64
C HIS A 131 -6.35 -3.02 14.45
N ALA A 132 -5.41 -2.14 14.74
CA ALA A 132 -4.24 -2.46 15.55
C ALA A 132 -4.62 -2.80 17.02
N GLU A 133 -5.55 -2.06 17.59
CA GLU A 133 -6.09 -2.34 18.93
C GLU A 133 -6.80 -3.69 18.98
N ASN A 134 -7.65 -4.00 18.00
CA ASN A 134 -8.34 -5.30 17.89
C ASN A 134 -7.35 -6.45 17.70
N CYS A 135 -6.34 -6.28 16.85
CA CYS A 135 -5.28 -7.26 16.65
C CYS A 135 -4.54 -7.55 17.96
N THR A 136 -4.23 -6.51 18.73
CA THR A 136 -3.58 -6.65 20.03
C THR A 136 -4.48 -7.36 21.06
N ALA A 137 -5.75 -7.01 21.09
CA ALA A 137 -6.74 -7.61 21.98
C ALA A 137 -6.96 -9.10 21.72
N THR A 138 -6.82 -9.53 20.46
CA THR A 138 -6.93 -10.95 20.04
C THR A 138 -5.59 -11.71 20.10
N GLY A 139 -4.54 -11.10 20.65
CA GLY A 139 -3.21 -11.72 20.72
C GLY A 139 -2.56 -11.97 19.36
N GLY A 140 -2.87 -11.15 18.36
CA GLY A 140 -2.39 -11.29 16.98
C GLY A 140 -3.21 -12.27 16.12
N GLY A 141 -4.37 -12.70 16.59
CA GLY A 141 -5.31 -13.51 15.82
C GLY A 141 -6.15 -12.71 14.82
N HIS A 142 -6.87 -13.43 13.95
CA HIS A 142 -7.83 -12.79 13.03
C HIS A 142 -9.01 -12.20 13.81
N PHE A 143 -9.34 -10.95 13.53
CA PHE A 143 -10.43 -10.22 14.19
C PHE A 143 -11.50 -9.69 13.22
N GLU A 144 -11.37 -9.97 11.92
CA GLU A 144 -12.33 -9.53 10.87
C GLU A 144 -13.78 -9.89 11.18
N GLN A 145 -14.01 -10.98 11.92
CA GLN A 145 -15.36 -11.42 12.32
C GLN A 145 -15.96 -10.59 13.46
N SER A 146 -15.18 -9.65 14.03
CA SER A 146 -15.59 -8.81 15.16
C SER A 146 -15.83 -7.35 14.74
N LEU A 147 -15.68 -7.03 13.45
CA LEU A 147 -15.98 -5.76 12.80
C LEU A 147 -17.39 -5.83 12.18
#